data_9fc4633dc707f0c04ba683bc8bd073b1
#
_entry.id   9fc4633dc707f0c04ba683bc8bd073b1
#
_cell.length_a   1.000
_cell.length_b   1.000
_cell.length_c   1.000
_cell.angle_alpha   90.00
_cell.angle_beta   90.00
_cell.angle_gamma   90.00
#
_symmetry.space_group_name_H-M   'P 1'
#
loop_
_entity.id
_entity.type
_entity.pdbx_description
1 polymer ?
#
loop_
_entity_poly.entity_id
_entity_poly.type
_entity_poly.pdbx_seq_one_letter_code
_entity_poly.pdbx_strand_id
1 'polypeptide(L)'
;NTPDPSYHGAIFSQLPDPLTPLAFILKARTTLLRDMGGAMSPFNAFQFIQGLETLPLRIREHCKNASDIANFLNSHDKVTNVIYPGLMDGDYKKRADDHLLGGFGGLVGFELAGGAEAGKKFIDGLELHYHVANIGDARSLAIHPSSTTHSQLTEDEQIASGVTPGYVRLSVGIE
;
A
#
# COMPACT_ATOMS: atom_id res chain seq x y z
N ASN A 1 0.26 -10.50 -23.68
CA ASN A 1 0.99 -11.42 -24.58
C ASN A 1 0.13 -12.60 -25.08
N THR A 2 -1.14 -12.69 -24.68
CA THR A 2 -2.06 -13.75 -25.10
C THR A 2 -2.85 -13.30 -26.32
N PRO A 3 -3.07 -14.19 -27.31
CA PRO A 3 -3.94 -13.91 -28.44
C PRO A 3 -5.36 -13.56 -27.98
N ASP A 4 -5.93 -12.50 -28.58
CA ASP A 4 -7.29 -12.05 -28.25
C ASP A 4 -8.29 -12.61 -29.27
N PRO A 5 -9.21 -13.50 -28.85
CA PRO A 5 -10.19 -14.11 -29.75
C PRO A 5 -11.12 -13.09 -30.40
N SER A 6 -11.46 -11.99 -29.70
CA SER A 6 -12.34 -10.93 -30.20
C SER A 6 -11.71 -10.07 -31.30
N TYR A 7 -10.39 -10.19 -31.44
CA TYR A 7 -9.59 -9.47 -32.45
C TYR A 7 -8.79 -10.43 -33.33
N HIS A 8 -9.43 -11.55 -33.73
CA HIS A 8 -8.85 -12.54 -34.67
C HIS A 8 -7.49 -13.12 -34.22
N GLY A 9 -7.29 -13.26 -32.91
CA GLY A 9 -6.04 -13.75 -32.34
C GLY A 9 -4.91 -12.71 -32.26
N ALA A 10 -5.21 -11.43 -32.41
CA ALA A 10 -4.22 -10.36 -32.29
C ALA A 10 -3.55 -10.39 -30.90
N ILE A 11 -2.23 -10.25 -30.88
CA ILE A 11 -1.44 -10.10 -29.67
C ILE A 11 -1.09 -8.60 -29.53
N PHE A 12 -1.71 -7.91 -28.59
CA PHE A 12 -1.58 -6.44 -28.46
C PHE A 12 -0.13 -5.98 -28.24
N SER A 13 0.71 -6.76 -27.57
CA SER A 13 2.13 -6.45 -27.39
C SER A 13 2.99 -6.69 -28.65
N GLN A 14 2.42 -7.21 -29.73
CA GLN A 14 3.06 -7.48 -31.00
C GLN A 14 2.46 -6.68 -32.15
N LEU A 15 1.69 -5.63 -31.86
CA LEU A 15 1.17 -4.72 -32.87
C LEU A 15 2.33 -3.93 -33.51
N PRO A 16 2.19 -3.54 -34.79
CA PRO A 16 3.23 -2.74 -35.45
C PRO A 16 3.36 -1.34 -34.82
N ASP A 17 4.54 -0.75 -34.96
CA ASP A 17 4.75 0.63 -34.55
C ASP A 17 3.83 1.60 -35.26
N PRO A 18 3.33 2.64 -34.61
CA PRO A 18 3.66 3.08 -33.23
C PRO A 18 2.74 2.50 -32.14
N LEU A 19 2.05 1.41 -32.37
CA LEU A 19 1.02 0.88 -31.48
C LEU A 19 1.57 -0.02 -30.35
N THR A 20 2.74 -0.63 -30.54
CA THR A 20 3.34 -1.54 -29.54
C THR A 20 3.49 -0.91 -28.15
N PRO A 21 3.98 0.32 -28.00
CA PRO A 21 4.08 0.96 -26.68
C PRO A 21 2.72 1.23 -26.01
N LEU A 22 1.65 1.25 -26.82
CA LEU A 22 0.29 1.52 -26.36
C LEU A 22 -0.52 0.24 -26.07
N ALA A 23 0.09 -0.93 -26.17
CA ALA A 23 -0.59 -2.23 -26.09
C ALA A 23 -1.53 -2.36 -24.90
N PHE A 24 -1.11 -1.93 -23.69
CA PHE A 24 -1.94 -1.97 -22.48
C PHE A 24 -3.18 -1.08 -22.62
N ILE A 25 -3.00 0.18 -23.05
CA ILE A 25 -4.10 1.15 -23.20
C ILE A 25 -5.06 0.68 -24.28
N LEU A 26 -4.54 0.20 -25.42
CA LEU A 26 -5.36 -0.32 -26.50
C LEU A 26 -6.20 -1.50 -26.04
N LYS A 27 -5.59 -2.50 -25.40
CA LYS A 27 -6.33 -3.67 -24.90
C LYS A 27 -7.37 -3.27 -23.85
N ALA A 28 -7.03 -2.40 -22.93
CA ALA A 28 -7.97 -1.92 -21.91
C ALA A 28 -9.19 -1.23 -22.53
N ARG A 29 -8.98 -0.42 -23.55
CA ARG A 29 -10.07 0.33 -24.23
C ARG A 29 -10.90 -0.54 -25.16
N THR A 30 -10.26 -1.40 -25.95
CA THR A 30 -10.95 -2.16 -27.01
C THR A 30 -11.64 -3.42 -26.49
N THR A 31 -11.15 -4.02 -25.42
CA THR A 31 -11.76 -5.21 -24.82
C THR A 31 -12.49 -4.87 -23.52
N LEU A 32 -11.79 -4.47 -22.47
CA LEU A 32 -12.41 -4.31 -21.14
C LEU A 32 -13.41 -3.16 -21.10
N LEU A 33 -13.01 -1.96 -21.52
CA LEU A 33 -13.89 -0.79 -21.46
C LEU A 33 -15.07 -0.93 -22.41
N ARG A 34 -14.81 -1.37 -23.64
CA ARG A 34 -15.88 -1.53 -24.64
C ARG A 34 -16.89 -2.60 -24.25
N ASP A 35 -16.41 -3.76 -23.80
CA ASP A 35 -17.28 -4.92 -23.58
C ASP A 35 -17.98 -4.88 -22.21
N MET A 36 -17.31 -4.36 -21.18
CA MET A 36 -17.90 -4.20 -19.83
C MET A 36 -18.61 -2.87 -19.63
N GLY A 37 -18.26 -1.83 -20.40
CA GLY A 37 -18.90 -0.52 -20.37
C GLY A 37 -18.73 0.24 -19.05
N GLY A 38 -17.69 -0.06 -18.26
CA GLY A 38 -17.45 0.57 -16.97
C GLY A 38 -17.23 2.08 -17.11
N ALA A 39 -18.09 2.87 -16.46
CA ALA A 39 -17.98 4.32 -16.44
C ALA A 39 -18.23 4.86 -15.04
N MET A 40 -17.42 5.83 -14.63
CA MET A 40 -17.61 6.52 -13.35
C MET A 40 -18.83 7.43 -13.42
N SER A 41 -19.70 7.40 -12.39
CA SER A 41 -20.79 8.35 -12.31
C SER A 41 -20.28 9.78 -12.10
N PRO A 42 -20.96 10.82 -12.61
CA PRO A 42 -20.57 12.22 -12.36
C PRO A 42 -20.47 12.56 -10.87
N PHE A 43 -21.33 12.00 -10.02
CA PHE A 43 -21.28 12.22 -8.58
C PHE A 43 -20.02 11.62 -7.95
N ASN A 44 -19.63 10.40 -8.34
CA ASN A 44 -18.37 9.80 -7.86
C ASN A 44 -17.16 10.61 -8.34
N ALA A 45 -17.18 11.08 -9.59
CA ALA A 45 -16.11 11.95 -10.11
C ALA A 45 -15.99 13.25 -9.31
N PHE A 46 -17.11 13.88 -8.95
CA PHE A 46 -17.14 15.05 -8.08
C PHE A 46 -16.52 14.77 -6.72
N GLN A 47 -16.87 13.65 -6.07
CA GLN A 47 -16.30 13.27 -4.78
C GLN A 47 -14.78 13.03 -4.85
N PHE A 48 -14.27 12.41 -5.93
CA PHE A 48 -12.83 12.26 -6.13
C PHE A 48 -12.14 13.60 -6.31
N ILE A 49 -12.71 14.53 -7.07
CA ILE A 49 -12.16 15.89 -7.25
C ILE A 49 -12.06 16.58 -5.89
N GLN A 50 -13.13 16.56 -5.08
CA GLN A 50 -13.11 17.13 -3.73
C GLN A 50 -12.02 16.51 -2.84
N GLY A 51 -11.85 15.19 -2.91
CA GLY A 51 -10.79 14.49 -2.18
C GLY A 51 -9.38 14.89 -2.65
N LEU A 52 -9.19 15.12 -3.94
CA LEU A 52 -7.90 15.52 -4.51
C LEU A 52 -7.49 16.95 -4.16
N GLU A 53 -8.44 17.88 -4.00
CA GLU A 53 -8.15 19.30 -3.69
C GLU A 53 -7.34 19.45 -2.39
N THR A 54 -7.58 18.60 -1.39
CA THR A 54 -6.89 18.65 -0.09
C THR A 54 -5.82 17.57 0.06
N LEU A 55 -5.62 16.70 -0.94
CA LEU A 55 -4.69 15.58 -0.87
C LEU A 55 -3.25 15.99 -0.51
N PRO A 56 -2.66 17.04 -1.10
CA PRO A 56 -1.30 17.47 -0.75
C PRO A 56 -1.14 17.89 0.71
N LEU A 57 -2.19 18.47 1.30
CA LEU A 57 -2.20 18.85 2.73
C LEU A 57 -2.20 17.62 3.62
N ARG A 58 -3.08 16.65 3.33
CA ARG A 58 -3.19 15.41 4.09
C ARG A 58 -1.90 14.59 3.99
N ILE A 59 -1.35 14.42 2.79
CA ILE A 59 -0.13 13.63 2.59
C ILE A 59 1.06 14.20 3.35
N ARG A 60 1.21 15.53 3.42
CA ARG A 60 2.28 16.13 4.24
C ARG A 60 2.14 15.76 5.72
N GLU A 61 0.93 15.81 6.27
CA GLU A 61 0.71 15.46 7.67
C GLU A 61 0.86 13.95 7.90
N HIS A 62 0.35 13.10 7.02
CA HIS A 62 0.61 11.65 7.06
C HIS A 62 2.11 11.34 7.10
N CYS A 63 2.90 11.95 6.21
CA CYS A 63 4.34 11.72 6.15
C CYS A 63 5.05 12.16 7.43
N LYS A 64 4.67 13.32 7.98
CA LYS A 64 5.24 13.85 9.23
C LYS A 64 4.93 12.91 10.39
N ASN A 65 3.66 12.58 10.60
CA ASN A 65 3.23 11.72 11.70
C ASN A 65 3.84 10.31 11.58
N ALA A 66 3.89 9.76 10.37
CA ALA A 66 4.51 8.45 10.13
C ALA A 66 6.01 8.45 10.39
N SER A 67 6.71 9.52 10.05
CA SER A 67 8.14 9.68 10.36
C SER A 67 8.37 9.74 11.87
N ASP A 68 7.55 10.50 12.60
CA ASP A 68 7.67 10.61 14.06
C ASP A 68 7.41 9.27 14.73
N ILE A 69 6.37 8.53 14.32
CA ILE A 69 6.07 7.19 14.82
C ILE A 69 7.17 6.19 14.46
N ALA A 70 7.68 6.21 13.23
CA ALA A 70 8.73 5.30 12.80
C ALA A 70 10.03 5.50 13.62
N ASN A 71 10.41 6.74 13.89
CA ASN A 71 11.56 7.06 14.74
C ASN A 71 11.35 6.60 16.19
N PHE A 72 10.15 6.82 16.76
CA PHE A 72 9.80 6.31 18.09
C PHE A 72 9.92 4.78 18.16
N LEU A 73 9.32 4.07 17.20
CA LEU A 73 9.35 2.61 17.14
C LEU A 73 10.78 2.08 16.98
N ASN A 74 11.60 2.75 16.17
CA ASN A 74 12.97 2.34 15.92
C ASN A 74 13.88 2.41 17.17
N SER A 75 13.48 3.22 18.16
CA SER A 75 14.18 3.33 19.44
C SER A 75 13.55 2.51 20.57
N HIS A 76 12.47 1.78 20.32
CA HIS A 76 11.69 1.12 21.35
C HIS A 76 12.17 -0.32 21.62
N ASP A 77 12.47 -0.67 22.87
CA ASP A 77 13.06 -1.95 23.30
C ASP A 77 12.29 -3.22 22.87
N LYS A 78 10.98 -3.11 22.65
CA LYS A 78 10.12 -4.24 22.24
C LYS A 78 9.97 -4.37 20.71
N VAL A 79 10.56 -3.46 19.96
CA VAL A 79 10.54 -3.47 18.49
C VAL A 79 11.88 -3.97 17.99
N THR A 80 11.86 -5.01 17.19
CA THR A 80 13.08 -5.64 16.64
C THR A 80 13.45 -5.12 15.26
N ASN A 81 12.49 -4.59 14.52
CA ASN A 81 12.71 -4.05 13.19
C ASN A 81 11.63 -3.02 12.84
N VAL A 82 11.99 -1.98 12.07
CA VAL A 82 11.05 -1.00 11.52
C VAL A 82 11.25 -0.92 10.00
N ILE A 83 10.16 -1.04 9.27
CA ILE A 83 10.12 -0.94 7.80
C ILE A 83 9.45 0.38 7.44
N TYR A 84 10.28 1.39 7.16
CA TYR A 84 9.84 2.72 6.74
C TYR A 84 10.87 3.31 5.77
N PRO A 85 10.47 3.80 4.59
CA PRO A 85 11.44 4.21 3.57
C PRO A 85 12.46 5.25 4.05
N GLY A 86 12.08 6.12 4.97
CA GLY A 86 12.96 7.12 5.57
C GLY A 86 14.07 6.56 6.48
N LEU A 87 13.88 5.36 7.00
CA LEU A 87 14.81 4.67 7.92
C LEU A 87 15.57 3.51 7.27
N MET A 88 15.34 3.25 5.99
CA MET A 88 16.02 2.18 5.26
C MET A 88 17.45 2.57 4.88
N ASP A 89 18.27 1.56 4.58
CA ASP A 89 19.66 1.69 4.19
C ASP A 89 19.91 1.27 2.73
N GLY A 90 21.12 1.56 2.23
CA GLY A 90 21.63 1.09 0.94
C GLY A 90 20.77 1.53 -0.24
N ASP A 91 20.52 0.59 -1.17
CA ASP A 91 19.75 0.87 -2.41
C ASP A 91 18.30 1.24 -2.17
N TYR A 92 17.69 0.76 -1.10
CA TYR A 92 16.31 1.12 -0.73
C TYR A 92 16.23 2.59 -0.32
N LYS A 93 17.15 3.04 0.52
CA LYS A 93 17.25 4.45 0.93
C LYS A 93 17.49 5.35 -0.27
N LYS A 94 18.42 4.97 -1.14
CA LYS A 94 18.71 5.73 -2.35
C LYS A 94 17.47 5.87 -3.24
N ARG A 95 16.73 4.78 -3.49
CA ARG A 95 15.48 4.85 -4.27
C ARG A 95 14.43 5.73 -3.59
N ALA A 96 14.32 5.64 -2.26
CA ALA A 96 13.39 6.49 -1.52
C ALA A 96 13.74 7.97 -1.71
N ASP A 97 15.00 8.34 -1.58
CA ASP A 97 15.47 9.71 -1.75
C ASP A 97 15.32 10.21 -3.19
N ASP A 98 15.55 9.34 -4.19
CA ASP A 98 15.45 9.70 -5.61
C ASP A 98 13.97 9.91 -6.06
N HIS A 99 13.00 9.21 -5.44
CA HIS A 99 11.62 9.17 -5.92
C HIS A 99 10.58 9.76 -4.96
N LEU A 100 10.87 9.85 -3.66
CA LEU A 100 9.93 10.34 -2.64
C LEU A 100 10.33 11.73 -2.15
N LEU A 101 10.21 12.72 -3.01
CA LEU A 101 10.74 14.08 -2.79
C LEU A 101 9.99 14.92 -1.73
N GLY A 102 8.78 14.51 -1.33
CA GLY A 102 7.93 15.28 -0.40
C GLY A 102 7.69 14.62 0.96
N GLY A 103 8.32 13.47 1.21
CA GLY A 103 8.14 12.64 2.40
C GLY A 103 8.05 11.17 2.05
N PHE A 104 8.10 10.30 3.03
CA PHE A 104 8.25 8.86 2.83
C PHE A 104 6.95 8.07 2.96
N GLY A 105 5.80 8.74 2.90
CA GLY A 105 4.48 8.13 2.99
C GLY A 105 3.97 7.93 4.42
N GLY A 106 2.71 7.49 4.52
CA GLY A 106 1.99 7.27 5.78
C GLY A 106 1.98 5.83 6.27
N LEU A 107 2.69 4.90 5.63
CA LEU A 107 2.74 3.49 6.02
C LEU A 107 4.01 3.19 6.80
N VAL A 108 3.82 2.59 7.98
CA VAL A 108 4.91 2.10 8.83
C VAL A 108 4.68 0.64 9.15
N GLY A 109 5.64 -0.20 8.81
CA GLY A 109 5.71 -1.59 9.25
C GLY A 109 6.69 -1.73 10.40
N PHE A 110 6.40 -2.60 11.36
CA PHE A 110 7.38 -2.92 12.40
C PHE A 110 7.15 -4.33 12.94
N GLU A 111 8.16 -4.86 13.60
CA GLU A 111 8.12 -6.19 14.18
C GLU A 111 8.29 -6.13 15.69
N LEU A 112 7.40 -6.82 16.41
CA LEU A 112 7.42 -6.93 17.86
C LEU A 112 8.21 -8.15 18.33
N ALA A 113 9.08 -7.94 19.31
CA ALA A 113 9.65 -9.02 20.11
C ALA A 113 8.50 -9.77 20.83
N GLY A 114 8.41 -11.08 20.63
CA GLY A 114 7.33 -11.91 21.18
C GLY A 114 6.32 -12.42 20.16
N GLY A 115 6.56 -12.15 18.88
CA GLY A 115 5.85 -12.77 17.76
C GLY A 115 4.35 -12.50 17.73
N ALA A 116 3.57 -13.48 17.27
CA ALA A 116 2.13 -13.34 17.01
C ALA A 116 1.30 -12.90 18.21
N GLU A 117 1.62 -13.40 19.40
CA GLU A 117 0.87 -13.02 20.63
C GLU A 117 1.12 -11.56 21.01
N ALA A 118 2.36 -11.07 20.83
CA ALA A 118 2.64 -9.65 21.03
C ALA A 118 1.92 -8.77 20.02
N GLY A 119 1.87 -9.19 18.76
CA GLY A 119 1.14 -8.49 17.70
C GLY A 119 -0.36 -8.37 17.98
N LYS A 120 -1.01 -9.47 18.37
CA LYS A 120 -2.43 -9.47 18.75
C LYS A 120 -2.68 -8.55 19.95
N LYS A 121 -1.89 -8.72 21.01
CA LYS A 121 -2.02 -7.91 22.23
C LYS A 121 -1.80 -6.41 21.96
N PHE A 122 -0.89 -6.08 21.04
CA PHE A 122 -0.68 -4.70 20.61
C PHE A 122 -1.94 -4.12 19.97
N ILE A 123 -2.55 -4.84 19.01
CA ILE A 123 -3.78 -4.40 18.34
C ILE A 123 -4.93 -4.23 19.34
N ASP A 124 -5.11 -5.19 20.27
CA ASP A 124 -6.19 -5.15 21.25
C ASP A 124 -6.03 -3.99 22.26
N GLY A 125 -4.82 -3.50 22.46
CA GLY A 125 -4.52 -2.39 23.36
C GLY A 125 -4.55 -1.00 22.72
N LEU A 126 -4.85 -0.89 21.41
CA LEU A 126 -4.88 0.40 20.72
C LEU A 126 -6.18 1.17 21.02
N GLU A 127 -6.03 2.44 21.37
CA GLU A 127 -7.17 3.34 21.63
C GLU A 127 -7.42 4.31 20.45
N LEU A 128 -6.35 4.84 19.85
CA LEU A 128 -6.45 5.80 18.74
C LEU A 128 -6.59 5.13 17.39
N HIS A 129 -5.81 4.07 17.13
CA HIS A 129 -5.78 3.39 15.83
C HIS A 129 -6.96 2.43 15.68
N TYR A 130 -7.68 2.53 14.57
CA TYR A 130 -8.73 1.57 14.22
C TYR A 130 -8.14 0.29 13.66
N HIS A 131 -8.65 -0.86 14.11
CA HIS A 131 -8.26 -2.16 13.56
C HIS A 131 -8.96 -2.40 12.21
N VAL A 132 -8.39 -1.87 11.14
CA VAL A 132 -8.93 -1.93 9.76
C VAL A 132 -7.79 -2.08 8.75
N ALA A 133 -7.99 -3.00 7.79
CA ALA A 133 -7.08 -3.24 6.69
C ALA A 133 -7.32 -2.25 5.54
N ASN A 134 -7.01 -0.97 5.74
CA ASN A 134 -7.09 0.07 4.72
C ASN A 134 -5.80 0.90 4.69
N ILE A 135 -5.68 1.82 3.74
CA ILE A 135 -4.51 2.68 3.52
C ILE A 135 -4.99 4.08 3.16
N GLY A 136 -4.38 5.09 3.79
CA GLY A 136 -4.61 6.50 3.43
C GLY A 136 -5.91 7.10 3.96
N ASP A 137 -6.55 6.45 4.92
CA ASP A 137 -7.64 7.06 5.69
C ASP A 137 -7.09 8.25 6.49
N ALA A 138 -7.90 9.29 6.70
CA ALA A 138 -7.53 10.41 7.55
C ALA A 138 -7.29 10.00 9.01
N ARG A 139 -7.90 8.90 9.44
CA ARG A 139 -7.68 8.27 10.74
C ARG A 139 -6.53 7.28 10.70
N SER A 140 -5.86 7.13 11.83
CA SER A 140 -4.82 6.11 12.00
C SER A 140 -5.43 4.71 12.07
N LEU A 141 -4.87 3.79 11.29
CA LEU A 141 -5.29 2.40 11.19
C LEU A 141 -4.14 1.46 11.53
N ALA A 142 -4.47 0.30 12.07
CA ALA A 142 -3.49 -0.75 12.37
C ALA A 142 -4.03 -2.11 12.00
N ILE A 143 -3.16 -3.00 11.52
CA ILE A 143 -3.45 -4.42 11.36
C ILE A 143 -2.28 -5.28 11.84
N HIS A 144 -2.62 -6.49 12.28
CA HIS A 144 -1.68 -7.60 12.46
C HIS A 144 -1.91 -8.59 11.32
N PRO A 145 -1.16 -8.51 10.21
CA PRO A 145 -1.47 -9.25 8.98
C PRO A 145 -1.51 -10.77 9.16
N SER A 146 -0.62 -11.33 9.96
CA SER A 146 -0.56 -12.76 10.22
C SER A 146 -1.88 -13.34 10.76
N SER A 147 -2.60 -12.59 11.63
CA SER A 147 -3.89 -13.04 12.19
C SER A 147 -5.12 -12.53 11.44
N THR A 148 -4.95 -11.71 10.38
CA THR A 148 -6.06 -11.09 9.65
C THR A 148 -5.97 -11.34 8.14
N THR A 149 -5.32 -10.46 7.41
CA THR A 149 -5.29 -10.47 5.93
C THR A 149 -4.52 -11.67 5.34
N HIS A 150 -3.65 -12.32 6.11
CA HIS A 150 -2.86 -13.47 5.69
C HIS A 150 -3.17 -14.74 6.50
N SER A 151 -4.24 -14.73 7.31
CA SER A 151 -4.60 -15.84 8.20
C SER A 151 -4.92 -17.17 7.48
N GLN A 152 -5.23 -17.12 6.18
CA GLN A 152 -5.46 -18.30 5.36
C GLN A 152 -4.15 -18.96 4.86
N LEU A 153 -3.01 -18.30 4.99
CA LEU A 153 -1.71 -18.82 4.60
C LEU A 153 -1.07 -19.60 5.76
N THR A 154 -0.28 -20.62 5.44
CA THR A 154 0.62 -21.24 6.41
C THR A 154 1.70 -20.28 6.88
N GLU A 155 2.36 -20.56 8.00
CA GLU A 155 3.42 -19.70 8.52
C GLU A 155 4.57 -19.51 7.52
N ASP A 156 4.97 -20.58 6.83
CA ASP A 156 6.01 -20.52 5.80
C ASP A 156 5.60 -19.63 4.62
N GLU A 157 4.34 -19.71 4.18
CA GLU A 157 3.79 -18.86 3.12
C GLU A 157 3.68 -17.41 3.56
N GLN A 158 3.31 -17.14 4.82
CA GLN A 158 3.30 -15.80 5.39
C GLN A 158 4.72 -15.21 5.38
N ILE A 159 5.70 -15.93 5.88
CA ILE A 159 7.11 -15.50 5.88
C ILE A 159 7.61 -15.26 4.46
N ALA A 160 7.30 -16.15 3.52
CA ALA A 160 7.68 -15.99 2.11
C ALA A 160 7.04 -14.74 1.46
N SER A 161 5.87 -14.31 1.94
CA SER A 161 5.21 -13.08 1.51
C SER A 161 5.68 -11.81 2.26
N GLY A 162 6.63 -11.96 3.20
CA GLY A 162 7.17 -10.87 4.01
C GLY A 162 6.36 -10.55 5.27
N VAL A 163 5.46 -11.45 5.67
CA VAL A 163 4.65 -11.31 6.89
C VAL A 163 5.19 -12.26 7.95
N THR A 164 5.98 -11.71 8.87
CA THR A 164 6.47 -12.44 10.04
C THR A 164 5.41 -12.48 11.16
N PRO A 165 5.50 -13.42 12.12
CA PRO A 165 4.49 -13.54 13.17
C PRO A 165 4.29 -12.29 14.03
N GLY A 166 5.34 -11.50 14.26
CA GLY A 166 5.29 -10.26 15.06
C GLY A 166 5.03 -8.99 14.26
N TYR A 167 4.82 -9.11 12.94
CA TYR A 167 4.69 -7.95 12.06
C TYR A 167 3.36 -7.23 12.25
N VAL A 168 3.44 -5.92 12.46
CA VAL A 168 2.31 -4.99 12.50
C VAL A 168 2.48 -3.93 11.42
N ARG A 169 1.39 -3.57 10.76
CA ARG A 169 1.34 -2.47 9.79
C ARG A 169 0.44 -1.35 10.30
N LEU A 170 0.97 -0.14 10.33
CA LEU A 170 0.21 1.08 10.57
C LEU A 170 -0.04 1.80 9.24
N SER A 171 -1.24 2.35 9.09
CA SER A 171 -1.54 3.42 8.14
C SER A 171 -1.81 4.66 8.98
N VAL A 172 -0.80 5.50 9.10
CA VAL A 172 -0.81 6.65 10.02
C VAL A 172 -1.69 7.75 9.48
N GLY A 173 -2.61 8.25 10.30
CA GLY A 173 -3.56 9.32 9.99
C GLY A 173 -2.98 10.72 10.10
N ILE A 174 -3.87 11.70 10.15
CA ILE A 174 -3.55 13.13 10.27
C ILE A 174 -3.79 13.69 11.67
N GLU A 175 -4.37 12.89 12.59
CA GLU A 175 -4.61 13.22 14.01
C GLU A 175 -3.38 13.13 14.88
#